data_83f9933c31cc34e144a1b40b0a3354aa
#
_entry.id   83f9933c31cc34e144a1b40b0a3354aa
#
_cell.length_a   1.000
_cell.length_b   1.000
_cell.length_c   1.000
_cell.angle_alpha   90.00
_cell.angle_beta   90.00
_cell.angle_gamma   90.00
#
_symmetry.space_group_name_H-M   'P 1'
#
loop_
_entity.id
_entity.type
_entity.pdbx_description
1 polymer ?
#
loop_
_entity_poly.entity_id
_entity_poly.type
_entity_poly.pdbx_seq_one_letter_code
_entity_poly.pdbx_strand_id
1 'polypeptide(L)'
;DGYLPILEQTEGYTDFDDYTRILKQFDFTKEVAPVVPNESITVEPFVVYCSGIDARNSDVNIQSLSDVNILAVVNPKSRQILLLNTPRDYFLPLSFNGQLDKLTHAGMYGSMRVLDNLYGVETQYYARVNFYGLTKIVDALGGVDVYSEQTFTTKVMQIPDKNGNLYDDYFSFTEGMNYNVDGQA
;
A
#
# COMPACT_ATOMS: atom_id res chain seq x y z
N ASP A 1 -8.53 25.97 -8.91
CA ASP A 1 -8.06 26.04 -7.54
C ASP A 1 -7.05 24.91 -7.41
N GLY A 2 -5.75 25.31 -7.45
CA GLY A 2 -4.66 24.39 -7.62
C GLY A 2 -4.46 23.49 -6.40
N TYR A 3 -4.55 22.19 -6.60
CA TYR A 3 -3.87 21.26 -5.73
C TYR A 3 -2.37 21.47 -5.93
N LEU A 4 -1.71 22.05 -4.94
CA LEU A 4 -0.25 22.01 -4.90
C LEU A 4 0.16 20.55 -4.79
N PRO A 5 1.15 20.11 -5.56
CA PRO A 5 1.74 18.79 -5.36
C PRO A 5 2.10 18.60 -3.89
N ILE A 6 1.85 17.42 -3.36
CA ILE A 6 2.24 17.08 -1.96
C ILE A 6 3.72 17.37 -1.72
N LEU A 7 4.54 17.29 -2.76
CA LEU A 7 5.94 17.68 -2.76
C LEU A 7 6.21 19.09 -2.30
N GLU A 8 5.37 20.05 -2.68
CA GLU A 8 5.50 21.44 -2.26
C GLU A 8 5.09 21.66 -0.80
N GLN A 9 4.38 20.69 -0.21
CA GLN A 9 3.92 20.74 1.18
C GLN A 9 4.87 20.02 2.14
N THR A 10 5.87 19.29 1.63
CA THR A 10 6.83 18.55 2.43
C THR A 10 8.09 19.40 2.56
N GLU A 11 8.45 19.80 3.77
CA GLU A 11 9.67 20.58 4.02
C GLU A 11 10.89 19.88 3.40
N GLY A 12 11.55 20.56 2.48
CA GLY A 12 12.78 20.12 1.82
C GLY A 12 12.62 19.37 0.50
N TYR A 13 11.39 19.17 0.02
CA TYR A 13 11.14 18.54 -1.29
C TYR A 13 10.26 19.45 -2.15
N THR A 14 10.82 19.96 -3.23
CA THR A 14 10.16 20.96 -4.08
C THR A 14 9.75 20.46 -5.46
N ASP A 15 10.25 19.28 -5.88
CA ASP A 15 9.95 18.68 -7.19
C ASP A 15 10.16 17.16 -7.23
N PHE A 16 9.83 16.54 -8.37
CA PHE A 16 9.97 15.09 -8.60
C PHE A 16 11.44 14.63 -8.63
N ASP A 17 12.38 15.51 -8.94
CA ASP A 17 13.80 15.16 -8.99
C ASP A 17 14.33 14.81 -7.60
N ASP A 18 13.75 15.39 -6.54
CA ASP A 18 14.10 15.06 -5.15
C ASP A 18 13.75 13.60 -4.80
N TYR A 19 12.60 13.10 -5.23
CA TYR A 19 12.24 11.68 -5.01
C TYR A 19 13.14 10.74 -5.82
N THR A 20 13.40 11.07 -7.07
CA THR A 20 14.32 10.31 -7.92
C THR A 20 15.73 10.28 -7.31
N ARG A 21 16.17 11.41 -6.73
CA ARG A 21 17.46 11.49 -6.02
C ARG A 21 17.50 10.59 -4.79
N ILE A 22 16.41 10.52 -4.00
CA ILE A 22 16.32 9.63 -2.84
C ILE A 22 16.40 8.17 -3.30
N LEU A 23 15.68 7.78 -4.33
CA LEU A 23 15.74 6.42 -4.87
C LEU A 23 17.17 6.07 -5.36
N LYS A 24 17.87 7.01 -6.00
CA LYS A 24 19.27 6.82 -6.42
C LYS A 24 20.24 6.69 -5.25
N GLN A 25 19.90 7.23 -4.08
CA GLN A 25 20.72 7.09 -2.87
C GLN A 25 20.47 5.77 -2.15
N PHE A 26 19.37 5.07 -2.49
CA PHE A 26 19.10 3.75 -1.94
C PHE A 26 20.13 2.74 -2.47
N ASP A 27 20.95 2.21 -1.57
CA ASP A 27 22.06 1.34 -1.96
C ASP A 27 21.61 -0.10 -2.24
N PHE A 28 21.26 -0.36 -3.48
CA PHE A 28 20.89 -1.68 -3.95
C PHE A 28 22.07 -2.66 -4.05
N THR A 29 23.31 -2.18 -3.91
CA THR A 29 24.51 -3.00 -4.05
C THR A 29 25.11 -3.42 -2.70
N LYS A 30 24.64 -2.84 -1.60
CA LYS A 30 25.16 -3.11 -0.28
C LYS A 30 24.98 -4.58 0.08
N GLU A 31 26.09 -5.30 0.15
CA GLU A 31 26.10 -6.69 0.61
C GLU A 31 25.98 -6.77 2.13
N VAL A 32 25.12 -7.65 2.58
CA VAL A 32 25.02 -8.07 3.99
C VAL A 32 25.50 -9.50 4.08
N ALA A 33 26.02 -9.90 5.22
CA ALA A 33 26.52 -11.26 5.43
C ALA A 33 25.58 -12.32 4.85
N PRO A 34 26.09 -13.32 4.12
CA PRO A 34 25.29 -14.22 3.32
C PRO A 34 24.25 -14.94 4.18
N VAL A 35 22.99 -14.75 3.82
CA VAL A 35 21.93 -15.68 4.20
C VAL A 35 21.94 -16.76 3.13
N VAL A 36 21.86 -18.02 3.57
CA VAL A 36 21.68 -19.13 2.62
C VAL A 36 20.45 -18.80 1.76
N PRO A 37 20.61 -18.56 0.45
CA PRO A 37 19.48 -18.18 -0.36
C PRO A 37 18.49 -19.34 -0.39
N ASN A 38 17.24 -19.07 -0.06
CA ASN A 38 16.18 -19.95 -0.52
C ASN A 38 16.12 -19.77 -2.04
N GLU A 39 16.26 -20.83 -2.81
CA GLU A 39 16.28 -20.79 -4.28
C GLU A 39 15.02 -20.13 -4.90
N SER A 40 13.95 -20.02 -4.11
CA SER A 40 12.70 -19.36 -4.52
C SER A 40 12.70 -17.84 -4.33
N ILE A 41 13.72 -17.25 -3.67
CA ILE A 41 13.81 -15.81 -3.42
C ILE A 41 14.79 -15.21 -4.41
N THR A 42 14.34 -14.21 -5.15
CA THR A 42 15.24 -13.43 -6.01
C THR A 42 16.35 -12.77 -5.19
N VAL A 43 17.57 -12.79 -5.71
CA VAL A 43 18.73 -12.13 -5.10
C VAL A 43 18.97 -10.74 -5.69
N GLU A 44 18.29 -10.42 -6.79
CA GLU A 44 18.37 -9.11 -7.42
C GLU A 44 17.32 -8.14 -6.84
N PRO A 45 17.61 -6.85 -6.78
CA PRO A 45 16.62 -5.85 -6.38
C PRO A 45 15.38 -5.88 -7.29
N PHE A 46 14.22 -5.69 -6.67
CA PHE A 46 12.94 -5.66 -7.38
C PHE A 46 11.96 -4.69 -6.75
N VAL A 47 10.93 -4.31 -7.52
CA VAL A 47 9.87 -3.40 -7.08
C VAL A 47 8.54 -4.14 -7.10
N VAL A 48 7.79 -3.99 -6.00
CA VAL A 48 6.43 -4.49 -5.86
C VAL A 48 5.48 -3.32 -5.71
N TYR A 49 4.48 -3.24 -6.58
CA TYR A 49 3.37 -2.30 -6.39
C TYR A 49 2.29 -2.93 -5.53
N CYS A 50 2.00 -2.33 -4.39
CA CYS A 50 0.94 -2.74 -3.50
C CYS A 50 -0.27 -1.79 -3.65
N SER A 51 -1.42 -2.34 -4.06
CA SER A 51 -2.66 -1.58 -4.27
C SER A 51 -3.76 -2.06 -3.32
N GLY A 52 -4.30 -1.12 -2.55
CA GLY A 52 -5.53 -1.33 -1.78
C GLY A 52 -6.72 -0.74 -2.52
N ILE A 53 -7.79 -1.51 -2.68
CA ILE A 53 -9.00 -1.09 -3.39
C ILE A 53 -10.23 -1.10 -2.50
N ASP A 54 -11.13 -0.14 -2.71
CA ASP A 54 -12.44 -0.11 -2.03
C ASP A 54 -13.40 -1.12 -2.69
N ALA A 55 -13.19 -2.39 -2.35
CA ALA A 55 -14.10 -3.46 -2.73
C ALA A 55 -14.32 -4.39 -1.53
N ARG A 56 -15.59 -4.71 -1.26
CA ARG A 56 -15.99 -5.51 -0.10
C ARG A 56 -16.34 -6.95 -0.44
N ASN A 57 -16.35 -7.29 -1.71
CA ASN A 57 -16.54 -8.66 -2.18
C ASN A 57 -15.20 -9.43 -2.27
N SER A 58 -15.27 -10.71 -2.56
CA SER A 58 -14.09 -11.56 -2.69
C SER A 58 -13.33 -11.37 -4.02
N ASP A 59 -13.90 -10.64 -4.99
CA ASP A 59 -13.27 -10.43 -6.29
C ASP A 59 -12.35 -9.21 -6.26
N VAL A 60 -11.04 -9.45 -6.36
CA VAL A 60 -10.01 -8.42 -6.44
C VAL A 60 -9.75 -7.92 -7.87
N ASN A 61 -10.37 -8.55 -8.87
CA ASN A 61 -10.15 -8.20 -10.28
C ASN A 61 -11.17 -7.21 -10.83
N ILE A 62 -12.12 -6.80 -10.00
CA ILE A 62 -13.09 -5.77 -10.39
C ILE A 62 -12.40 -4.46 -10.69
N GLN A 63 -12.98 -3.71 -11.63
CA GLN A 63 -12.56 -2.34 -11.87
C GLN A 63 -12.94 -1.49 -10.65
N SER A 64 -11.95 -0.97 -9.96
CA SER A 64 -12.11 -0.16 -8.76
C SER A 64 -11.00 0.87 -8.67
N LEU A 65 -11.26 1.92 -7.88
CA LEU A 65 -10.28 2.93 -7.55
C LEU A 65 -9.15 2.32 -6.72
N SER A 66 -7.93 2.84 -6.87
CA SER A 66 -6.78 2.46 -6.06
C SER A 66 -6.62 3.46 -4.92
N ASP A 67 -7.07 3.09 -3.73
CA ASP A 67 -7.09 3.96 -2.55
C ASP A 67 -5.77 3.93 -1.78
N VAL A 68 -5.05 2.83 -1.86
CA VAL A 68 -3.70 2.68 -1.32
C VAL A 68 -2.73 2.40 -2.45
N ASN A 69 -1.65 3.18 -2.51
CA ASN A 69 -0.64 3.07 -3.55
C ASN A 69 0.74 3.08 -2.90
N ILE A 70 1.36 1.92 -2.76
CA ILE A 70 2.68 1.76 -2.16
C ILE A 70 3.60 1.06 -3.14
N LEU A 71 4.76 1.64 -3.43
CA LEU A 71 5.87 0.92 -4.04
C LEU A 71 6.80 0.40 -2.95
N ALA A 72 7.00 -0.90 -2.91
CA ALA A 72 7.99 -1.55 -2.07
C ALA A 72 9.22 -1.88 -2.93
N VAL A 73 10.29 -1.14 -2.74
CA VAL A 73 11.58 -1.38 -3.41
C VAL A 73 12.39 -2.28 -2.50
N VAL A 74 12.62 -3.51 -2.94
CA VAL A 74 13.24 -4.56 -2.14
C VAL A 74 14.64 -4.85 -2.65
N ASN A 75 15.63 -4.78 -1.78
CA ASN A 75 16.98 -5.23 -2.07
C ASN A 75 17.36 -6.41 -1.17
N PRO A 76 17.28 -7.64 -1.68
CA PRO A 76 17.62 -8.83 -0.88
C PRO A 76 19.10 -8.87 -0.45
N LYS A 77 20.01 -8.34 -1.27
CA LYS A 77 21.44 -8.32 -1.00
C LYS A 77 21.78 -7.46 0.22
N SER A 78 21.21 -6.24 0.26
CA SER A 78 21.42 -5.32 1.38
C SER A 78 20.43 -5.53 2.53
N ARG A 79 19.42 -6.40 2.35
CA ARG A 79 18.28 -6.60 3.27
C ARG A 79 17.55 -5.30 3.60
N GLN A 80 17.37 -4.46 2.60
CA GLN A 80 16.68 -3.18 2.71
C GLN A 80 15.36 -3.22 1.98
N ILE A 81 14.36 -2.59 2.56
CA ILE A 81 13.06 -2.35 1.91
C ILE A 81 12.76 -0.86 2.07
N LEU A 82 12.53 -0.19 0.94
CA LEU A 82 12.03 1.17 0.90
C LEU A 82 10.54 1.13 0.55
N LEU A 83 9.70 1.72 1.38
CA LEU A 83 8.27 1.86 1.14
C LEU A 83 7.96 3.31 0.74
N LEU A 84 7.44 3.49 -0.47
CA LEU A 84 7.01 4.79 -1.00
C LEU A 84 5.48 4.78 -1.06
N ASN A 85 4.84 5.45 -0.12
CA ASN A 85 3.40 5.63 -0.12
C ASN A 85 3.03 6.90 -0.88
N THR A 86 2.22 6.76 -1.93
CA THR A 86 1.73 7.89 -2.72
C THR A 86 0.24 8.07 -2.47
N PRO A 87 -0.19 9.25 -1.97
CA PRO A 87 -1.60 9.51 -1.70
C PRO A 87 -2.47 9.32 -2.94
N ARG A 88 -3.66 8.76 -2.77
CA ARG A 88 -4.60 8.51 -3.86
C ARG A 88 -5.05 9.76 -4.60
N ASP A 89 -5.09 10.89 -3.91
CA ASP A 89 -5.51 12.18 -4.45
C ASP A 89 -4.37 12.97 -5.11
N TYR A 90 -3.18 12.38 -5.22
CA TYR A 90 -2.04 13.00 -5.88
C TYR A 90 -2.40 13.31 -7.33
N PHE A 91 -2.24 14.59 -7.72
CA PHE A 91 -2.69 15.12 -9.00
C PHE A 91 -1.52 15.19 -9.98
N LEU A 92 -1.57 14.38 -11.03
CA LEU A 92 -0.46 14.19 -11.96
C LEU A 92 -0.96 13.71 -13.34
N PRO A 93 -0.09 13.75 -14.38
CA PRO A 93 -0.47 13.23 -15.69
C PRO A 93 -0.70 11.72 -15.64
N LEU A 94 -1.89 11.27 -16.01
CA LEU A 94 -2.17 9.85 -16.13
C LEU A 94 -1.52 9.27 -17.39
N SER A 95 -0.84 8.13 -17.25
CA SER A 95 -0.01 7.54 -18.31
C SER A 95 -0.77 7.10 -19.57
N PHE A 96 -2.08 6.88 -19.46
CA PHE A 96 -2.90 6.38 -20.58
C PHE A 96 -3.48 7.49 -21.46
N ASN A 97 -3.61 8.71 -20.97
CA ASN A 97 -4.20 9.83 -21.73
C ASN A 97 -3.41 11.14 -21.61
N GLY A 98 -2.41 11.20 -20.73
CA GLY A 98 -1.60 12.38 -20.47
C GLY A 98 -2.34 13.54 -19.80
N GLN A 99 -3.61 13.35 -19.42
CA GLN A 99 -4.38 14.37 -18.72
C GLN A 99 -4.04 14.38 -17.24
N LEU A 100 -4.08 15.56 -16.66
CA LEU A 100 -3.91 15.72 -15.21
C LEU A 100 -5.17 15.25 -14.50
N ASP A 101 -5.02 14.30 -13.59
CA ASP A 101 -6.10 13.81 -12.74
C ASP A 101 -5.52 13.17 -11.47
N LYS A 102 -6.41 12.77 -10.56
CA LYS A 102 -6.02 12.06 -9.34
C LYS A 102 -5.49 10.67 -9.65
N LEU A 103 -4.45 10.26 -8.93
CA LEU A 103 -3.84 8.93 -9.08
C LEU A 103 -4.88 7.80 -8.97
N THR A 104 -5.83 7.90 -8.03
CA THR A 104 -6.88 6.89 -7.82
C THR A 104 -7.71 6.61 -9.07
N HIS A 105 -7.91 7.62 -9.95
CA HIS A 105 -8.68 7.48 -11.18
C HIS A 105 -7.95 6.67 -12.27
N ALA A 106 -6.65 6.48 -12.13
CA ALA A 106 -5.89 5.63 -13.05
C ALA A 106 -6.23 4.13 -12.90
N GLY A 107 -6.86 3.74 -11.79
CA GLY A 107 -7.09 2.34 -11.46
C GLY A 107 -5.80 1.58 -11.19
N MET A 108 -5.87 0.27 -10.99
CA MET A 108 -4.70 -0.51 -10.57
C MET A 108 -3.53 -0.44 -11.56
N TYR A 109 -3.77 -0.85 -12.80
CA TYR A 109 -2.68 -0.91 -13.79
C TYR A 109 -2.21 0.47 -14.25
N GLY A 110 -3.12 1.43 -14.30
CA GLY A 110 -2.78 2.81 -14.60
C GLY A 110 -1.94 3.43 -13.50
N SER A 111 -2.32 3.25 -12.23
CA SER A 111 -1.57 3.76 -11.08
C SER A 111 -0.15 3.20 -11.02
N MET A 112 0.04 1.91 -11.26
CA MET A 112 1.36 1.29 -11.34
C MET A 112 2.26 2.00 -12.38
N ARG A 113 1.76 2.17 -13.61
CA ARG A 113 2.51 2.85 -14.68
C ARG A 113 2.79 4.32 -14.39
N VAL A 114 1.83 4.99 -13.77
CA VAL A 114 1.99 6.39 -13.36
C VAL A 114 3.11 6.50 -12.33
N LEU A 115 3.16 5.61 -11.35
CA LEU A 115 4.19 5.59 -10.33
C LEU A 115 5.56 5.17 -10.88
N ASP A 116 5.60 4.23 -11.83
CA ASP A 116 6.83 3.87 -12.52
C ASP A 116 7.45 5.10 -13.23
N ASN A 117 6.61 5.87 -13.94
CA ASN A 117 7.05 7.09 -14.59
C ASN A 117 7.46 8.17 -13.59
N LEU A 118 6.68 8.34 -12.50
CA LEU A 118 6.94 9.35 -11.48
C LEU A 118 8.27 9.14 -10.77
N TYR A 119 8.57 7.91 -10.40
CA TYR A 119 9.77 7.58 -9.63
C TYR A 119 10.94 7.06 -10.48
N GLY A 120 10.74 6.88 -11.78
CA GLY A 120 11.78 6.37 -12.68
C GLY A 120 12.17 4.92 -12.37
N VAL A 121 11.21 4.10 -11.97
CA VAL A 121 11.41 2.68 -11.64
C VAL A 121 10.62 1.79 -12.59
N GLU A 122 10.90 0.50 -12.59
CA GLU A 122 10.12 -0.52 -13.29
C GLU A 122 9.58 -1.50 -12.26
N THR A 123 8.27 -1.60 -12.17
CA THR A 123 7.59 -2.53 -11.26
C THR A 123 7.55 -3.93 -11.85
N GLN A 124 8.18 -4.90 -11.18
CA GLN A 124 8.21 -6.31 -11.62
C GLN A 124 7.04 -7.12 -11.06
N TYR A 125 6.54 -6.77 -9.88
CA TYR A 125 5.48 -7.52 -9.20
C TYR A 125 4.40 -6.58 -8.68
N TYR A 126 3.21 -7.12 -8.49
CA TYR A 126 2.16 -6.39 -7.80
C TYR A 126 1.40 -7.27 -6.82
N ALA A 127 0.87 -6.65 -5.78
CA ALA A 127 -0.07 -7.22 -4.84
C ALA A 127 -1.31 -6.32 -4.77
N ARG A 128 -2.48 -6.91 -4.90
CA ARG A 128 -3.74 -6.19 -4.82
C ARG A 128 -4.60 -6.77 -3.71
N VAL A 129 -5.08 -5.90 -2.83
CA VAL A 129 -5.87 -6.27 -1.66
C VAL A 129 -7.14 -5.43 -1.61
N ASN A 130 -8.24 -6.04 -1.25
CA ASN A 130 -9.47 -5.38 -0.85
C ASN A 130 -9.75 -5.62 0.64
N PHE A 131 -10.84 -5.09 1.19
CA PHE A 131 -11.19 -5.29 2.60
C PHE A 131 -11.31 -6.78 2.97
N TYR A 132 -11.96 -7.56 2.12
CA TYR A 132 -12.09 -9.00 2.35
C TYR A 132 -10.73 -9.72 2.38
N GLY A 133 -9.87 -9.39 1.44
CA GLY A 133 -8.51 -9.95 1.38
C GLY A 133 -7.66 -9.55 2.58
N LEU A 134 -7.77 -8.30 3.04
CA LEU A 134 -7.06 -7.82 4.23
C LEU A 134 -7.48 -8.59 5.48
N THR A 135 -8.79 -8.77 5.69
CA THR A 135 -9.33 -9.62 6.76
C THR A 135 -8.68 -11.01 6.75
N LYS A 136 -8.64 -11.65 5.57
CA LYS A 136 -8.06 -12.99 5.43
C LYS A 136 -6.55 -13.04 5.69
N ILE A 137 -5.83 -11.99 5.34
CA ILE A 137 -4.39 -11.90 5.63
C ILE A 137 -4.15 -11.81 7.13
N VAL A 138 -4.89 -10.93 7.83
CA VAL A 138 -4.77 -10.77 9.28
C VAL A 138 -5.14 -12.07 10.01
N ASP A 139 -6.24 -12.71 9.62
CA ASP A 139 -6.66 -14.01 10.17
C ASP A 139 -5.61 -15.11 9.96
N ALA A 140 -5.01 -15.16 8.77
CA ALA A 140 -3.98 -16.14 8.45
C ALA A 140 -2.67 -15.95 9.25
N LEU A 141 -2.39 -14.71 9.68
CA LEU A 141 -1.28 -14.39 10.58
C LEU A 141 -1.58 -14.74 12.05
N GLY A 142 -2.83 -15.09 12.38
CA GLY A 142 -3.27 -15.34 13.76
C GLY A 142 -3.63 -14.06 14.50
N GLY A 143 -3.93 -12.99 13.79
CA GLY A 143 -4.18 -11.66 14.33
C GLY A 143 -2.94 -10.75 14.30
N VAL A 144 -3.15 -9.50 14.67
CA VAL A 144 -2.11 -8.49 14.81
C VAL A 144 -2.17 -7.83 16.18
N ASP A 145 -1.03 -7.38 16.68
CA ASP A 145 -0.97 -6.63 17.93
C ASP A 145 -1.06 -5.14 17.62
N VAL A 146 -2.02 -4.46 18.25
CA VAL A 146 -2.31 -3.05 17.99
C VAL A 146 -2.21 -2.23 19.29
N TYR A 147 -1.38 -1.20 19.28
CA TYR A 147 -1.35 -0.22 20.36
C TYR A 147 -2.43 0.83 20.16
N SER A 148 -3.27 1.03 21.17
CA SER A 148 -4.28 2.09 21.19
C SER A 148 -3.91 3.18 22.20
N GLU A 149 -3.99 4.44 21.81
CA GLU A 149 -3.73 5.58 22.69
C GLU A 149 -4.90 5.84 23.66
N GLN A 150 -6.06 5.22 23.43
CA GLN A 150 -7.26 5.43 24.22
C GLN A 150 -8.19 4.21 24.20
N THR A 151 -9.05 4.11 25.19
CA THR A 151 -10.13 3.12 25.21
C THR A 151 -11.32 3.64 24.41
N PHE A 152 -11.75 2.89 23.40
CA PHE A 152 -12.91 3.23 22.59
C PHE A 152 -13.61 1.98 22.05
N THR A 153 -14.85 2.16 21.61
CA THR A 153 -15.60 1.15 20.86
C THR A 153 -15.97 1.73 19.51
N THR A 154 -15.62 1.03 18.45
CA THR A 154 -15.98 1.40 17.08
C THR A 154 -17.09 0.51 16.56
N LYS A 155 -17.95 1.09 15.73
CA LYS A 155 -18.94 0.36 14.96
C LYS A 155 -18.30 -0.10 13.67
N VAL A 156 -18.34 -1.40 13.40
CA VAL A 156 -17.98 -1.93 12.09
C VAL A 156 -19.14 -1.69 11.13
N MET A 157 -18.82 -1.35 9.91
CA MET A 157 -19.83 -1.20 8.87
C MET A 157 -20.56 -2.51 8.66
N GLN A 158 -21.85 -2.42 8.34
CA GLN A 158 -22.76 -3.54 8.17
C GLN A 158 -22.13 -4.70 7.39
N ILE A 159 -21.93 -5.82 8.09
CA ILE A 159 -21.36 -7.03 7.55
C ILE A 159 -22.50 -7.96 7.18
N PRO A 160 -22.53 -8.57 5.99
CA PRO A 160 -23.53 -9.58 5.69
C PRO A 160 -23.25 -10.87 6.45
N ASP A 161 -24.28 -11.41 7.14
CA ASP A 161 -24.25 -12.76 7.68
C ASP A 161 -24.28 -13.81 6.55
N LYS A 162 -24.21 -15.10 6.90
CA LYS A 162 -24.29 -16.21 5.94
C LYS A 162 -25.57 -16.27 5.11
N ASN A 163 -26.61 -15.53 5.50
CA ASN A 163 -27.89 -15.45 4.80
C ASN A 163 -28.02 -14.14 4.01
N GLY A 164 -27.00 -13.27 4.05
CA GLY A 164 -26.99 -11.96 3.40
C GLY A 164 -27.68 -10.85 4.21
N ASN A 165 -28.08 -11.10 5.46
CA ASN A 165 -28.64 -10.05 6.32
C ASN A 165 -27.50 -9.19 6.85
N LEU A 166 -27.65 -7.88 6.77
CA LEU A 166 -26.67 -6.93 7.30
C LEU A 166 -26.87 -6.78 8.81
N TYR A 167 -25.80 -6.89 9.57
CA TYR A 167 -25.78 -6.62 11.00
C TYR A 167 -24.67 -5.64 11.35
N ASP A 168 -24.87 -4.92 12.44
CA ASP A 168 -23.85 -4.06 13.02
C ASP A 168 -22.98 -4.88 13.97
N ASP A 169 -21.68 -4.76 13.82
CA ASP A 169 -20.72 -5.31 14.76
C ASP A 169 -19.97 -4.20 15.48
N TYR A 170 -19.42 -4.47 16.65
CA TYR A 170 -18.73 -3.50 17.48
C TYR A 170 -17.44 -4.10 18.01
N PHE A 171 -16.34 -3.40 17.79
CA PHE A 171 -15.05 -3.77 18.33
C PHE A 171 -14.60 -2.77 19.39
N SER A 172 -14.06 -3.27 20.48
CA SER A 172 -13.57 -2.44 21.57
C SER A 172 -12.08 -2.61 21.72
N PHE A 173 -11.40 -1.48 21.80
CA PHE A 173 -9.98 -1.39 22.07
C PHE A 173 -9.78 -0.75 23.44
N THR A 174 -8.82 -1.27 24.20
CA THR A 174 -8.38 -0.67 25.47
C THR A 174 -7.11 0.14 25.25
N GLU A 175 -6.95 1.21 26.03
CA GLU A 175 -5.68 1.93 26.06
C GLU A 175 -4.52 0.98 26.36
N GLY A 176 -3.46 1.03 25.56
CA GLY A 176 -2.34 0.11 25.61
C GLY A 176 -2.36 -0.93 24.47
N MET A 177 -1.68 -2.06 24.69
CA MET A 177 -1.59 -3.14 23.71
C MET A 177 -2.86 -3.98 23.68
N ASN A 178 -3.41 -4.15 22.50
CA ASN A 178 -4.48 -5.09 22.19
C ASN A 178 -3.86 -6.20 21.34
N TYR A 179 -3.90 -7.43 21.87
CA TYR A 179 -3.21 -8.57 21.28
C TYR A 179 -4.13 -9.43 20.43
N ASN A 180 -3.58 -10.02 19.37
CA ASN A 180 -4.30 -10.94 18.46
C ASN A 180 -5.61 -10.35 17.92
N VAL A 181 -5.63 -9.08 17.61
CA VAL A 181 -6.76 -8.43 16.96
C VAL A 181 -6.97 -9.09 15.60
N ASP A 182 -8.16 -9.62 15.36
CA ASP A 182 -8.48 -10.35 14.13
C ASP A 182 -8.75 -9.42 12.93
N GLY A 183 -8.94 -10.02 11.76
CA GLY A 183 -9.16 -9.25 10.55
C GLY A 183 -10.53 -8.57 10.44
N GLN A 184 -11.43 -8.79 11.38
CA GLN A 184 -12.73 -8.11 11.41
C GLN A 184 -12.71 -6.81 12.20
N ALA A 185 -11.76 -6.66 13.13
CA ALA A 185 -11.54 -5.45 13.93
C ALA A 185 -10.69 -4.42 13.19
#